data_3c07670cf384298cdb0feda543d162f5
#
_entry.id   3c07670cf384298cdb0feda543d162f5
#
_cell.length_a   1.000
_cell.length_b   1.000
_cell.length_c   1.000
_cell.angle_alpha   90.00
_cell.angle_beta   90.00
_cell.angle_gamma   90.00
#
_symmetry.space_group_name_H-M   'P 1'
#
loop_
_entity.id
_entity.type
_entity.pdbx_description
1 polymer ?
#
loop_
_entity_poly.entity_id
_entity_poly.type
_entity_poly.pdbx_seq_one_letter_code
_entity_poly.pdbx_strand_id
1 'polypeptide(L)'
;MRVVGLMSGTSYDAVDAAAADLTLDEDGTLRLVPLGMVSAPYEDTLRAALAAALPPAPTTLGDVCRLDTRIGRAFAALAVRADRELCSGRAELMASHGQTVFHWAEAGRVHGTLQIGSPAWIAEATGRPVVSDFRPRDVAAGGQGAPLVSLVDLMLLRGRPGVPAALNLGGIANLTVLPATGPPVAFDTGPGNALLDAAVRELTAGRLDHDADGALAAAGRVHPPLLRRLLDEPYYRLPAPKTTGKELFHPGHLRAALAPHPGLAPQDVLATLTRLTARTVADALRPLRATEVVASGGGTRNPALMAALREELPPGTALLTSDALGLPAAAKEAYAFAVLGFLTVHGLPGNAPDCTGARGPRVLGSLTPGSRPLTLPAAPARPPGVLLIGDRRAGGGRHISAAAASAASCRPAAGG
;
A
#
# COMPACT_ATOMS: atom_id res chain seq x y z
N MET A 1 17.02 -7.21 13.52
CA MET A 1 17.26 -7.72 12.16
C MET A 1 17.10 -6.60 11.16
N ARG A 2 18.06 -6.45 10.25
CA ARG A 2 18.03 -5.44 9.18
C ARG A 2 17.44 -6.03 7.90
N VAL A 3 16.29 -5.51 7.47
CA VAL A 3 15.51 -6.05 6.37
C VAL A 3 15.32 -5.01 5.28
N VAL A 4 15.43 -5.43 4.02
CA VAL A 4 15.07 -4.63 2.85
C VAL A 4 13.79 -5.20 2.27
N GLY A 5 12.72 -4.41 2.27
CA GLY A 5 11.46 -4.72 1.59
C GLY A 5 11.45 -4.14 0.18
N LEU A 6 11.04 -4.94 -0.79
CA LEU A 6 11.00 -4.60 -2.21
C LEU A 6 9.56 -4.73 -2.72
N MET A 7 9.07 -3.69 -3.38
CA MET A 7 7.70 -3.63 -3.89
C MET A 7 7.66 -3.01 -5.30
N SER A 8 6.81 -3.54 -6.16
CA SER A 8 6.34 -2.86 -7.35
C SER A 8 4.83 -2.94 -7.42
N GLY A 9 4.19 -1.80 -7.56
CA GLY A 9 2.74 -1.68 -7.60
C GLY A 9 2.12 -2.10 -8.94
N THR A 10 0.80 -2.05 -9.01
CA THR A 10 0.04 -2.36 -10.25
C THR A 10 0.19 -1.30 -11.35
N SER A 11 0.80 -0.15 -11.05
CA SER A 11 1.20 0.85 -12.04
C SER A 11 2.38 0.41 -12.89
N TYR A 12 3.19 -0.55 -12.40
CA TYR A 12 4.42 -1.09 -13.03
C TYR A 12 5.34 -0.02 -13.62
N ASP A 13 5.48 1.07 -12.91
CA ASP A 13 6.33 2.22 -13.27
C ASP A 13 7.73 2.13 -12.66
N ALA A 14 7.82 1.64 -11.43
CA ALA A 14 9.07 1.55 -10.68
C ALA A 14 9.09 0.35 -9.72
N VAL A 15 10.27 0.01 -9.25
CA VAL A 15 10.49 -0.82 -8.07
C VAL A 15 10.94 0.10 -6.94
N ASP A 16 10.33 -0.07 -5.78
CA ASP A 16 10.69 0.61 -4.53
C ASP A 16 11.38 -0.37 -3.58
N ALA A 17 12.45 0.07 -2.93
CA ALA A 17 13.15 -0.68 -1.89
C ALA A 17 13.30 0.17 -0.63
N ALA A 18 12.73 -0.29 0.47
CA ALA A 18 12.84 0.37 1.78
C ALA A 18 13.57 -0.54 2.77
N ALA A 19 14.51 0.05 3.52
CA ALA A 19 15.28 -0.66 4.52
C ALA A 19 14.86 -0.24 5.94
N ALA A 20 14.77 -1.22 6.86
CA ALA A 20 14.47 -0.97 8.25
C ALA A 20 15.25 -1.90 9.17
N ASP A 21 15.56 -1.41 10.37
CA ASP A 21 15.90 -2.27 11.51
C ASP A 21 14.60 -2.66 12.23
N LEU A 22 14.37 -3.96 12.35
CA LEU A 22 13.19 -4.56 12.99
C LEU A 22 13.60 -5.29 14.25
N THR A 23 12.90 -5.03 15.35
CA THR A 23 13.08 -5.68 16.64
C THR A 23 11.72 -6.00 17.24
N LEU A 24 11.53 -7.23 17.67
CA LEU A 24 10.33 -7.66 18.40
C LEU A 24 10.68 -7.76 19.88
N ASP A 25 10.01 -6.95 20.69
CA ASP A 25 10.15 -6.93 22.14
C ASP A 25 9.35 -8.09 22.78
N GLU A 26 9.67 -8.46 24.02
CA GLU A 26 9.01 -9.55 24.76
C GLU A 26 7.51 -9.29 25.00
N ASP A 27 7.10 -8.02 25.08
CA ASP A 27 5.70 -7.62 25.25
C ASP A 27 4.85 -7.76 23.98
N GLY A 28 5.46 -8.11 22.85
CA GLY A 28 4.81 -8.23 21.55
C GLY A 28 4.76 -6.91 20.77
N THR A 29 5.57 -5.94 21.13
CA THR A 29 5.75 -4.70 20.36
C THR A 29 6.81 -4.93 19.27
N LEU A 30 6.44 -4.75 18.01
CA LEU A 30 7.40 -4.71 16.89
C LEU A 30 7.86 -3.27 16.70
N ARG A 31 9.17 -3.04 16.82
CA ARG A 31 9.80 -1.75 16.53
C ARG A 31 10.36 -1.75 15.13
N LEU A 32 10.03 -0.72 14.36
CA LEU A 32 10.57 -0.47 13.04
C LEU A 32 11.32 0.86 13.05
N VAL A 33 12.62 0.83 12.79
CA VAL A 33 13.45 2.03 12.61
C VAL A 33 13.72 2.18 11.11
N PRO A 34 13.12 3.17 10.41
CA PRO A 34 13.34 3.38 9.00
C PRO A 34 14.80 3.77 8.72
N LEU A 35 15.44 3.11 7.76
CA LEU A 35 16.80 3.43 7.30
C LEU A 35 16.79 4.28 6.02
N GLY A 36 15.69 4.29 5.29
CA GLY A 36 15.46 5.05 4.07
C GLY A 36 14.83 4.21 2.96
N MET A 37 14.65 4.83 1.81
CA MET A 37 14.11 4.24 0.60
C MET A 37 14.94 4.65 -0.61
N VAL A 38 15.07 3.75 -1.58
CA VAL A 38 15.54 4.01 -2.93
C VAL A 38 14.50 3.47 -3.92
N SER A 39 14.39 4.11 -5.08
CA SER A 39 13.48 3.71 -6.13
C SER A 39 14.21 3.67 -7.47
N ALA A 40 13.77 2.80 -8.37
CA ALA A 40 14.26 2.73 -9.74
C ALA A 40 13.09 2.49 -10.70
N PRO A 41 12.92 3.31 -11.74
CA PRO A 41 11.93 3.05 -12.77
C PRO A 41 12.28 1.77 -13.54
N TYR A 42 11.26 1.08 -14.04
CA TYR A 42 11.51 0.04 -15.04
C TYR A 42 12.02 0.68 -16.34
N GLU A 43 12.95 -0.01 -17.00
CA GLU A 43 13.33 0.36 -18.35
C GLU A 43 12.11 0.37 -19.28
N ASP A 44 12.03 1.33 -20.21
CA ASP A 44 10.89 1.50 -21.11
C ASP A 44 10.56 0.22 -21.88
N THR A 45 11.59 -0.52 -22.35
CA THR A 45 11.44 -1.79 -23.04
C THR A 45 10.84 -2.89 -22.17
N LEU A 46 11.17 -2.92 -20.86
CA LEU A 46 10.61 -3.86 -19.92
C LEU A 46 9.16 -3.46 -19.57
N ARG A 47 8.92 -2.18 -19.34
CA ARG A 47 7.59 -1.64 -19.07
C ARG A 47 6.62 -1.89 -20.21
N ALA A 48 7.06 -1.66 -21.46
CA ALA A 48 6.27 -1.96 -22.66
C ALA A 48 5.96 -3.46 -22.81
N ALA A 49 6.97 -4.33 -22.60
CA ALA A 49 6.78 -5.77 -22.65
C ALA A 49 5.81 -6.28 -21.56
N LEU A 50 5.89 -5.72 -20.35
CA LEU A 50 4.99 -6.04 -19.26
C LEU A 50 3.56 -5.58 -19.59
N ALA A 51 3.38 -4.35 -20.07
CA ALA A 51 2.07 -3.83 -20.47
C ALA A 51 1.41 -4.69 -21.57
N ALA A 52 2.20 -5.16 -22.54
CA ALA A 52 1.72 -6.02 -23.64
C ALA A 52 1.32 -7.43 -23.19
N ALA A 53 1.85 -7.92 -22.05
CA ALA A 53 1.60 -9.27 -21.55
C ALA A 53 0.47 -9.33 -20.51
N LEU A 54 0.01 -8.17 -20.01
CA LEU A 54 -1.06 -8.12 -19.00
C LEU A 54 -2.45 -8.36 -19.64
N PRO A 55 -3.38 -9.00 -18.91
CA PRO A 55 -4.75 -9.18 -19.39
C PRO A 55 -5.40 -7.87 -19.85
N PRO A 56 -6.28 -7.91 -20.87
CA PRO A 56 -6.85 -9.10 -21.53
C PRO A 56 -5.98 -9.67 -22.67
N ALA A 57 -4.76 -9.18 -22.88
CA ALA A 57 -3.89 -9.68 -23.94
C ALA A 57 -3.47 -11.14 -23.69
N PRO A 58 -3.45 -11.99 -24.72
CA PRO A 58 -2.85 -13.32 -24.62
C PRO A 58 -1.34 -13.22 -24.45
N THR A 59 -0.78 -14.09 -23.62
CA THR A 59 0.66 -14.19 -23.41
C THR A 59 1.12 -15.63 -23.46
N THR A 60 2.39 -15.87 -23.75
CA THR A 60 2.99 -17.21 -23.79
C THR A 60 3.79 -17.50 -22.52
N LEU A 61 3.96 -18.78 -22.17
CA LEU A 61 4.86 -19.16 -21.08
C LEU A 61 6.30 -18.67 -21.30
N GLY A 62 6.74 -18.57 -22.58
CA GLY A 62 8.04 -18.00 -22.93
C GLY A 62 8.12 -16.52 -22.59
N ASP A 63 7.05 -15.75 -22.80
CA ASP A 63 7.00 -14.33 -22.41
C ASP A 63 7.00 -14.17 -20.91
N VAL A 64 6.21 -14.97 -20.18
CA VAL A 64 6.22 -14.99 -18.72
C VAL A 64 7.62 -15.28 -18.18
N CYS A 65 8.33 -16.30 -18.71
CA CYS A 65 9.69 -16.63 -18.30
C CYS A 65 10.67 -15.47 -18.56
N ARG A 66 10.58 -14.81 -19.73
CA ARG A 66 11.40 -13.63 -20.04
C ARG A 66 11.11 -12.45 -19.10
N LEU A 67 9.85 -12.17 -18.82
CA LEU A 67 9.44 -11.12 -17.90
C LEU A 67 9.88 -11.40 -16.48
N ASP A 68 9.66 -12.62 -15.98
CA ASP A 68 10.08 -13.07 -14.65
C ASP A 68 11.59 -12.83 -14.44
N THR A 69 12.40 -13.22 -15.42
CA THR A 69 13.85 -13.01 -15.40
C THR A 69 14.22 -11.52 -15.40
N ARG A 70 13.64 -10.72 -16.31
CA ARG A 70 13.99 -9.29 -16.45
C ARG A 70 13.56 -8.50 -15.21
N ILE A 71 12.38 -8.77 -14.67
CA ILE A 71 11.88 -8.16 -13.45
C ILE A 71 12.74 -8.59 -12.26
N GLY A 72 13.07 -9.89 -12.15
CA GLY A 72 13.95 -10.38 -11.10
C GLY A 72 15.31 -9.68 -11.08
N ARG A 73 15.90 -9.44 -12.27
CA ARG A 73 17.14 -8.67 -12.40
C ARG A 73 16.98 -7.20 -11.99
N ALA A 74 15.86 -6.55 -12.36
CA ALA A 74 15.58 -5.18 -11.93
C ALA A 74 15.46 -5.07 -10.40
N PHE A 75 14.74 -6.01 -9.78
CA PHE A 75 14.65 -6.10 -8.30
C PHE A 75 16.02 -6.37 -7.67
N ALA A 76 16.81 -7.27 -8.25
CA ALA A 76 18.16 -7.58 -7.75
C ALA A 76 19.09 -6.36 -7.79
N ALA A 77 19.09 -5.61 -8.89
CA ALA A 77 19.89 -4.39 -9.00
C ALA A 77 19.52 -3.37 -7.94
N LEU A 78 18.21 -3.17 -7.69
CA LEU A 78 17.74 -2.25 -6.65
C LEU A 78 18.02 -2.77 -5.24
N ALA A 79 17.90 -4.09 -5.00
CA ALA A 79 18.22 -4.71 -3.72
C ALA A 79 19.70 -4.51 -3.33
N VAL A 80 20.63 -4.72 -4.27
CA VAL A 80 22.06 -4.44 -4.08
C VAL A 80 22.31 -2.97 -3.76
N ARG A 81 21.67 -2.06 -4.51
CA ARG A 81 21.74 -0.61 -4.26
C ARG A 81 21.22 -0.25 -2.87
N ALA A 82 20.04 -0.79 -2.48
CA ALA A 82 19.45 -0.56 -1.16
C ALA A 82 20.32 -1.10 -0.02
N ASP A 83 20.89 -2.31 -0.16
CA ASP A 83 21.80 -2.85 0.85
C ASP A 83 23.03 -1.96 1.01
N ARG A 84 23.63 -1.52 -0.10
CA ARG A 84 24.82 -0.65 -0.06
C ARG A 84 24.50 0.72 0.55
N GLU A 85 23.49 1.42 0.05
CA GLU A 85 23.22 2.83 0.37
C GLU A 85 22.50 3.00 1.72
N LEU A 86 21.58 2.09 2.06
CA LEU A 86 20.74 2.20 3.25
C LEU A 86 21.22 1.33 4.40
N CYS A 87 21.79 0.16 4.10
CA CYS A 87 22.20 -0.83 5.08
C CYS A 87 23.73 -0.89 5.30
N SER A 88 24.53 -0.17 4.50
CA SER A 88 26.00 -0.26 4.49
C SER A 88 26.50 -1.71 4.27
N GLY A 89 25.85 -2.46 3.37
CA GLY A 89 26.15 -3.86 3.06
C GLY A 89 25.82 -4.85 4.18
N ARG A 90 24.95 -4.48 5.13
CA ARG A 90 24.63 -5.28 6.32
C ARG A 90 23.17 -5.69 6.41
N ALA A 91 22.46 -5.72 5.29
CA ALA A 91 21.14 -6.34 5.27
C ALA A 91 21.25 -7.83 5.62
N GLU A 92 20.31 -8.34 6.39
CA GLU A 92 20.25 -9.74 6.82
C GLU A 92 19.19 -10.53 6.05
N LEU A 93 18.18 -9.82 5.51
CA LEU A 93 17.04 -10.41 4.81
C LEU A 93 16.57 -9.45 3.70
N MET A 94 16.20 -10.03 2.56
CA MET A 94 15.43 -9.37 1.52
C MET A 94 13.99 -9.89 1.53
N ALA A 95 13.02 -9.02 1.34
CA ALA A 95 11.60 -9.38 1.30
C ALA A 95 10.98 -8.79 0.03
N SER A 96 10.72 -9.63 -0.98
CA SER A 96 10.29 -9.20 -2.31
C SER A 96 8.82 -9.55 -2.55
N HIS A 97 8.00 -8.53 -2.78
CA HIS A 97 6.64 -8.74 -3.26
C HIS A 97 6.61 -9.29 -4.70
N GLY A 98 7.62 -8.91 -5.51
CA GLY A 98 7.57 -9.13 -6.96
C GLY A 98 6.59 -8.18 -7.65
N GLN A 99 6.32 -8.44 -8.93
CA GLN A 99 5.37 -7.71 -9.77
C GLN A 99 4.12 -8.56 -9.98
N THR A 100 2.97 -8.09 -9.52
CA THR A 100 1.69 -8.78 -9.80
C THR A 100 1.35 -8.66 -11.28
N VAL A 101 1.12 -9.79 -11.93
CA VAL A 101 0.73 -9.88 -13.34
C VAL A 101 -0.63 -10.53 -13.54
N PHE A 102 -1.08 -11.34 -12.58
CA PHE A 102 -2.39 -11.97 -12.66
C PHE A 102 -2.97 -12.20 -11.26
N HIS A 103 -4.28 -11.96 -11.14
CA HIS A 103 -5.05 -12.26 -9.95
C HIS A 103 -6.35 -12.91 -10.39
N TRP A 104 -6.42 -14.24 -10.27
CA TRP A 104 -7.54 -15.02 -10.77
C TRP A 104 -8.70 -15.00 -9.78
N ALA A 105 -9.63 -14.12 -10.04
CA ALA A 105 -10.85 -13.98 -9.24
C ALA A 105 -12.07 -14.29 -10.11
N GLU A 106 -12.93 -15.20 -9.65
CA GLU A 106 -14.19 -15.57 -10.28
C GLU A 106 -15.29 -15.70 -9.21
N ALA A 107 -16.48 -15.20 -9.52
CA ALA A 107 -17.65 -15.27 -8.64
C ALA A 107 -17.36 -14.78 -7.19
N GLY A 108 -16.56 -13.72 -7.04
CA GLY A 108 -16.21 -13.16 -5.73
C GLY A 108 -15.18 -13.96 -4.94
N ARG A 109 -14.56 -14.99 -5.54
CA ARG A 109 -13.54 -15.84 -4.93
C ARG A 109 -12.24 -15.77 -5.71
N VAL A 110 -11.12 -15.69 -4.99
CA VAL A 110 -9.79 -15.79 -5.59
C VAL A 110 -9.36 -17.26 -5.63
N HIS A 111 -8.97 -17.72 -6.81
CA HIS A 111 -8.51 -19.07 -7.07
C HIS A 111 -6.99 -19.16 -7.17
N GLY A 112 -6.33 -18.06 -7.55
CA GLY A 112 -4.89 -18.00 -7.70
C GLY A 112 -4.40 -16.58 -7.86
N THR A 113 -3.09 -16.40 -7.71
CA THR A 113 -2.43 -15.11 -7.88
C THR A 113 -1.01 -15.34 -8.36
N LEU A 114 -0.51 -14.49 -9.24
CA LEU A 114 0.83 -14.62 -9.81
C LEU A 114 1.59 -13.30 -9.67
N GLN A 115 2.63 -13.34 -8.87
CA GLN A 115 3.67 -12.33 -8.80
C GLN A 115 4.94 -12.90 -9.41
N ILE A 116 5.55 -12.16 -10.33
CA ILE A 116 6.78 -12.53 -11.01
C ILE A 116 7.95 -11.62 -10.61
N GLY A 117 9.16 -12.03 -10.93
CA GLY A 117 10.40 -11.41 -10.49
C GLY A 117 11.15 -12.36 -9.56
N SER A 118 11.59 -13.50 -10.15
CA SER A 118 12.20 -14.62 -9.42
C SER A 118 13.18 -14.17 -8.33
N PRO A 119 12.99 -14.59 -7.07
CA PRO A 119 13.82 -14.21 -5.92
C PRO A 119 15.25 -14.76 -6.04
N ALA A 120 15.49 -15.75 -6.90
CA ALA A 120 16.82 -16.31 -7.13
C ALA A 120 17.81 -15.24 -7.64
N TRP A 121 17.37 -14.29 -8.47
CA TRP A 121 18.21 -13.19 -8.95
C TRP A 121 18.62 -12.24 -7.81
N ILE A 122 17.71 -12.00 -6.86
CA ILE A 122 17.99 -11.16 -5.69
C ILE A 122 18.95 -11.88 -4.75
N ALA A 123 18.70 -13.17 -4.48
CA ALA A 123 19.55 -13.98 -3.60
C ALA A 123 20.98 -14.11 -4.14
N GLU A 124 21.14 -14.38 -5.45
CA GLU A 124 22.44 -14.48 -6.11
C GLU A 124 23.20 -13.14 -6.06
N ALA A 125 22.52 -12.02 -6.38
CA ALA A 125 23.17 -10.71 -6.44
C ALA A 125 23.56 -10.16 -5.07
N THR A 126 22.77 -10.45 -4.02
CA THR A 126 22.97 -9.90 -2.67
C THR A 126 23.70 -10.87 -1.73
N GLY A 127 23.67 -12.16 -2.03
CA GLY A 127 24.09 -13.23 -1.11
C GLY A 127 23.20 -13.38 0.11
N ARG A 128 22.04 -12.71 0.17
CA ARG A 128 21.11 -12.71 1.31
C ARG A 128 19.94 -13.66 1.06
N PRO A 129 19.36 -14.26 2.11
CA PRO A 129 18.10 -14.98 1.96
C PRO A 129 16.98 -14.02 1.53
N VAL A 130 16.03 -14.55 0.73
CA VAL A 130 14.91 -13.76 0.19
C VAL A 130 13.60 -14.41 0.55
N VAL A 131 12.68 -13.67 1.16
CA VAL A 131 11.28 -14.06 1.29
C VAL A 131 10.49 -13.47 0.14
N SER A 132 9.71 -14.30 -0.55
CA SER A 132 8.85 -13.92 -1.69
C SER A 132 7.51 -14.64 -1.63
N ASP A 133 6.64 -14.50 -2.64
CA ASP A 133 5.38 -15.24 -2.77
C ASP A 133 4.45 -15.13 -1.55
N PHE A 134 4.27 -13.95 -1.03
CA PHE A 134 3.47 -13.72 0.18
C PHE A 134 1.98 -14.06 0.00
N ARG A 135 1.41 -13.86 -1.20
CA ARG A 135 -0.04 -13.96 -1.45
C ARG A 135 -0.59 -15.38 -1.58
N PRO A 136 0.13 -16.35 -2.22
CA PRO A 136 -0.43 -17.68 -2.53
C PRO A 136 -0.90 -18.44 -1.30
N ARG A 137 -0.22 -18.32 -0.15
CA ARG A 137 -0.61 -19.07 1.05
C ARG A 137 -1.88 -18.55 1.72
N ASP A 138 -2.15 -17.25 1.63
CA ASP A 138 -3.43 -16.67 2.06
C ASP A 138 -4.57 -17.17 1.16
N VAL A 139 -4.37 -17.18 -0.16
CA VAL A 139 -5.32 -17.72 -1.15
C VAL A 139 -5.58 -19.20 -0.89
N ALA A 140 -4.56 -20.00 -0.67
CA ALA A 140 -4.69 -21.43 -0.33
C ALA A 140 -5.45 -21.66 0.98
N ALA A 141 -5.39 -20.71 1.91
CA ALA A 141 -6.20 -20.69 3.13
C ALA A 141 -7.63 -20.21 2.92
N GLY A 142 -8.04 -19.92 1.68
CA GLY A 142 -9.38 -19.44 1.31
C GLY A 142 -9.53 -17.93 1.35
N GLY A 143 -8.45 -17.19 1.59
CA GLY A 143 -8.43 -15.74 1.55
C GLY A 143 -8.33 -15.17 0.15
N GLN A 144 -8.42 -13.85 0.06
CA GLN A 144 -8.34 -13.12 -1.20
C GLN A 144 -6.88 -12.83 -1.64
N GLY A 145 -5.87 -13.15 -0.82
CA GLY A 145 -4.46 -12.81 -1.10
C GLY A 145 -4.17 -11.30 -1.08
N ALA A 146 -5.16 -10.49 -0.73
CA ALA A 146 -5.10 -9.02 -0.62
C ALA A 146 -6.24 -8.54 0.30
N PRO A 147 -6.08 -7.39 0.98
CA PRO A 147 -4.85 -6.62 1.14
C PRO A 147 -3.95 -7.22 2.25
N LEU A 148 -2.73 -7.65 1.93
CA LEU A 148 -1.81 -8.22 2.95
C LEU A 148 -1.22 -7.14 3.86
N VAL A 149 -1.08 -5.91 3.35
CA VAL A 149 -0.59 -4.76 4.12
C VAL A 149 -1.52 -4.42 5.29
N SER A 150 -2.78 -4.86 5.26
CA SER A 150 -3.75 -4.65 6.33
C SER A 150 -3.26 -5.13 7.70
N LEU A 151 -2.49 -6.22 7.79
CA LEU A 151 -1.91 -6.65 9.07
C LEU A 151 -0.98 -5.58 9.65
N VAL A 152 -0.12 -5.01 8.80
CA VAL A 152 0.83 -3.95 9.20
C VAL A 152 0.07 -2.68 9.56
N ASP A 153 -0.97 -2.35 8.80
CA ASP A 153 -1.86 -1.23 9.11
C ASP A 153 -2.53 -1.40 10.47
N LEU A 154 -3.08 -2.56 10.76
CA LEU A 154 -3.70 -2.86 12.04
C LEU A 154 -2.73 -2.74 13.21
N MET A 155 -1.49 -3.23 13.04
CA MET A 155 -0.45 -3.05 14.07
C MET A 155 -0.09 -1.58 14.29
N LEU A 156 -0.06 -0.76 13.22
CA LEU A 156 0.22 0.67 13.26
C LEU A 156 -0.94 1.47 13.89
N LEU A 157 -2.18 1.03 13.67
CA LEU A 157 -3.39 1.69 14.18
C LEU A 157 -3.69 1.34 15.63
N ARG A 158 -3.23 0.20 16.13
CA ARG A 158 -3.48 -0.22 17.53
C ARG A 158 -2.89 0.77 18.54
N GLY A 159 -3.67 1.08 19.55
CA GLY A 159 -3.33 2.08 20.58
C GLY A 159 -3.65 3.52 20.19
N ARG A 160 -4.11 3.79 18.99
CA ARG A 160 -4.60 5.12 18.59
C ARG A 160 -6.02 5.35 19.10
N PRO A 161 -6.37 6.59 19.47
CA PRO A 161 -7.69 6.88 20.02
C PRO A 161 -8.80 6.82 18.97
N GLY A 162 -10.02 6.51 19.40
CA GLY A 162 -11.22 6.52 18.56
C GLY A 162 -11.30 5.36 17.57
N VAL A 163 -11.66 5.65 16.34
CA VAL A 163 -11.75 4.70 15.20
C VAL A 163 -10.73 5.11 14.14
N PRO A 164 -9.48 4.66 14.24
CA PRO A 164 -8.45 4.98 13.27
C PRO A 164 -8.60 4.15 12.01
N ALA A 165 -8.27 4.76 10.87
CA ALA A 165 -8.23 4.13 9.55
C ALA A 165 -6.88 4.38 8.87
N ALA A 166 -6.34 3.37 8.21
CA ALA A 166 -5.24 3.52 7.25
C ALA A 166 -5.83 3.59 5.83
N LEU A 167 -5.43 4.61 5.08
CA LEU A 167 -5.80 4.83 3.68
C LEU A 167 -4.57 4.69 2.81
N ASN A 168 -4.61 3.79 1.83
CA ASN A 168 -3.60 3.74 0.78
C ASN A 168 -4.13 4.36 -0.51
N LEU A 169 -3.47 5.40 -1.01
CA LEU A 169 -3.77 6.11 -2.25
C LEU A 169 -2.83 5.65 -3.37
N GLY A 170 -3.03 4.41 -3.82
CA GLY A 170 -2.38 3.83 -4.99
C GLY A 170 -3.17 4.09 -6.29
N GLY A 171 -3.06 3.20 -7.27
CA GLY A 171 -3.95 3.20 -8.45
C GLY A 171 -5.41 3.01 -8.05
N ILE A 172 -5.66 2.08 -7.13
CA ILE A 172 -6.91 1.90 -6.38
C ILE A 172 -6.69 2.45 -4.96
N ALA A 173 -7.70 3.10 -4.42
CA ALA A 173 -7.72 3.53 -3.03
C ALA A 173 -8.31 2.42 -2.16
N ASN A 174 -7.61 2.06 -1.07
CA ASN A 174 -8.07 1.06 -0.12
C ASN A 174 -7.95 1.52 1.32
N LEU A 175 -8.81 0.96 2.16
CA LEU A 175 -8.91 1.26 3.57
C LEU A 175 -8.65 0.02 4.41
N THR A 176 -8.00 0.21 5.56
CA THR A 176 -7.99 -0.70 6.69
C THR A 176 -8.50 0.08 7.90
N VAL A 177 -9.60 -0.35 8.49
CA VAL A 177 -10.23 0.35 9.63
C VAL A 177 -10.19 -0.54 10.85
N LEU A 178 -9.80 0.03 11.98
CA LEU A 178 -9.87 -0.61 13.28
C LEU A 178 -11.06 -0.02 14.06
N PRO A 179 -12.23 -0.67 14.02
CA PRO A 179 -13.42 -0.16 14.70
C PRO A 179 -13.26 -0.25 16.21
N ALA A 180 -14.01 0.57 16.97
CA ALA A 180 -14.02 0.54 18.42
C ALA A 180 -14.55 -0.80 18.97
N THR A 181 -15.43 -1.46 18.24
CA THR A 181 -16.01 -2.77 18.57
C THR A 181 -16.13 -3.61 17.30
N GLY A 182 -15.95 -4.92 17.43
CA GLY A 182 -16.02 -5.85 16.30
C GLY A 182 -14.69 -6.06 15.59
N PRO A 183 -14.68 -6.88 14.52
CA PRO A 183 -13.47 -7.20 13.77
C PRO A 183 -13.00 -6.00 12.92
N PRO A 184 -11.69 -5.96 12.60
CA PRO A 184 -11.18 -5.00 11.64
C PRO A 184 -11.76 -5.25 10.24
N VAL A 185 -11.82 -4.19 9.44
CA VAL A 185 -12.35 -4.24 8.07
C VAL A 185 -11.32 -3.67 7.11
N ALA A 186 -11.09 -4.36 5.98
CA ALA A 186 -10.26 -3.85 4.90
C ALA A 186 -10.95 -4.06 3.56
N PHE A 187 -10.94 -3.04 2.68
CA PHE A 187 -11.58 -3.09 1.37
C PHE A 187 -11.14 -1.93 0.47
N ASP A 188 -11.36 -2.11 -0.84
CA ASP A 188 -11.12 -1.05 -1.82
C ASP A 188 -12.30 -0.10 -1.90
N THR A 189 -12.03 1.21 -1.86
CA THR A 189 -13.08 2.24 -1.91
C THR A 189 -13.46 2.61 -3.34
N GLY A 190 -12.52 2.46 -4.28
CA GLY A 190 -12.69 2.82 -5.68
C GLY A 190 -11.37 3.31 -6.30
N PRO A 191 -11.42 4.10 -7.38
CA PRO A 191 -10.22 4.58 -8.03
C PRO A 191 -9.46 5.55 -7.11
N GLY A 192 -8.16 5.32 -6.99
CA GLY A 192 -7.22 6.28 -6.46
C GLY A 192 -6.67 7.14 -7.60
N ASN A 193 -5.45 6.85 -8.04
CA ASN A 193 -4.82 7.56 -9.17
C ASN A 193 -5.14 6.95 -10.54
N ALA A 194 -5.72 5.74 -10.63
CA ALA A 194 -5.86 5.02 -11.89
C ALA A 194 -6.62 5.81 -12.96
N LEU A 195 -7.75 6.42 -12.62
CA LEU A 195 -8.52 7.24 -13.56
C LEU A 195 -7.88 8.62 -13.78
N LEU A 196 -7.21 9.18 -12.78
CA LEU A 196 -6.45 10.44 -12.92
C LEU A 196 -5.31 10.27 -13.93
N ASP A 197 -4.47 9.24 -13.74
CA ASP A 197 -3.35 8.96 -14.64
C ASP A 197 -3.82 8.62 -16.05
N ALA A 198 -4.93 7.87 -16.17
CA ALA A 198 -5.54 7.57 -17.46
C ALA A 198 -6.01 8.85 -18.17
N ALA A 199 -6.68 9.76 -17.43
CA ALA A 199 -7.14 11.04 -17.97
C ALA A 199 -5.97 11.92 -18.40
N VAL A 200 -4.92 12.02 -17.58
CA VAL A 200 -3.73 12.81 -17.92
C VAL A 200 -3.09 12.30 -19.20
N ARG A 201 -2.85 11.00 -19.32
CA ARG A 201 -2.28 10.42 -20.55
C ARG A 201 -3.13 10.67 -21.78
N GLU A 202 -4.44 10.47 -21.68
CA GLU A 202 -5.37 10.66 -22.82
C GLU A 202 -5.48 12.15 -23.20
N LEU A 203 -5.70 13.04 -22.24
CA LEU A 203 -5.90 14.46 -22.46
C LEU A 203 -4.62 15.22 -22.85
N THR A 204 -3.45 14.66 -22.54
CA THR A 204 -2.15 15.22 -22.94
C THR A 204 -1.53 14.53 -24.15
N ALA A 205 -2.24 13.61 -24.79
CA ALA A 205 -1.72 12.77 -25.88
C ALA A 205 -0.40 12.03 -25.49
N GLY A 206 -0.34 11.53 -24.27
CA GLY A 206 0.80 10.78 -23.75
C GLY A 206 2.02 11.62 -23.34
N ARG A 207 1.90 12.96 -23.34
CA ARG A 207 3.01 13.86 -22.92
C ARG A 207 3.28 13.82 -21.42
N LEU A 208 2.27 13.53 -20.63
CA LEU A 208 2.37 13.38 -19.17
C LEU A 208 1.77 12.03 -18.76
N ASP A 209 2.36 11.41 -17.75
CA ASP A 209 1.88 10.15 -17.18
C ASP A 209 0.95 10.35 -15.98
N HIS A 210 1.07 11.46 -15.26
CA HIS A 210 0.28 11.83 -14.09
C HIS A 210 0.18 13.34 -13.92
N ASP A 211 -0.75 13.80 -13.08
CA ASP A 211 -0.90 15.22 -12.71
C ASP A 211 0.11 15.58 -11.60
N ALA A 212 1.27 16.09 -12.02
CA ALA A 212 2.32 16.48 -11.09
C ALA A 212 1.82 17.54 -10.10
N ASP A 213 1.97 17.24 -8.81
CA ASP A 213 1.51 18.08 -7.69
C ASP A 213 0.02 18.46 -7.73
N GLY A 214 -0.79 17.76 -8.55
CA GLY A 214 -2.20 18.08 -8.72
C GLY A 214 -2.48 19.41 -9.40
N ALA A 215 -1.52 19.93 -10.16
CA ALA A 215 -1.59 21.27 -10.73
C ALA A 215 -2.72 21.44 -11.75
N LEU A 216 -2.96 20.42 -12.58
CA LEU A 216 -4.07 20.46 -13.54
C LEU A 216 -5.42 20.38 -12.83
N ALA A 217 -5.56 19.48 -11.85
CA ALA A 217 -6.79 19.36 -11.07
C ALA A 217 -7.09 20.63 -10.28
N ALA A 218 -6.06 21.27 -9.69
CA ALA A 218 -6.21 22.52 -8.94
C ALA A 218 -6.65 23.71 -9.82
N ALA A 219 -6.29 23.71 -11.11
CA ALA A 219 -6.70 24.73 -12.06
C ALA A 219 -8.10 24.55 -12.62
N GLY A 220 -8.72 23.38 -12.39
CA GLY A 220 -10.04 23.04 -12.91
C GLY A 220 -11.18 23.26 -11.90
N ARG A 221 -12.39 23.05 -12.39
CA ARG A 221 -13.61 23.09 -11.59
C ARG A 221 -14.33 21.74 -11.68
N VAL A 222 -14.84 21.29 -10.53
CA VAL A 222 -15.65 20.05 -10.50
C VAL A 222 -16.88 20.22 -11.40
N HIS A 223 -17.09 19.27 -12.30
CA HIS A 223 -18.27 19.19 -13.16
C HIS A 223 -19.33 18.28 -12.53
N PRO A 224 -20.41 18.83 -11.90
CA PRO A 224 -21.34 18.02 -11.12
C PRO A 224 -22.06 16.91 -11.90
N PRO A 225 -22.47 17.10 -13.18
CA PRO A 225 -23.09 16.03 -13.96
C PRO A 225 -22.14 14.83 -14.19
N LEU A 226 -20.87 15.08 -14.50
CA LEU A 226 -19.86 14.04 -14.67
C LEU A 226 -19.60 13.32 -13.34
N LEU A 227 -19.47 14.05 -12.23
CA LEU A 227 -19.27 13.47 -10.90
C LEU A 227 -20.44 12.56 -10.52
N ARG A 228 -21.69 12.98 -10.71
CA ARG A 228 -22.87 12.15 -10.45
C ARG A 228 -22.85 10.86 -11.25
N ARG A 229 -22.54 10.95 -12.55
CA ARG A 229 -22.44 9.78 -13.43
C ARG A 229 -21.36 8.79 -12.96
N LEU A 230 -20.19 9.29 -12.58
CA LEU A 230 -19.07 8.46 -12.06
C LEU A 230 -19.44 7.82 -10.72
N LEU A 231 -20.13 8.52 -9.83
CA LEU A 231 -20.59 8.00 -8.53
C LEU A 231 -21.73 6.98 -8.63
N ASP A 232 -22.39 6.87 -9.78
CA ASP A 232 -23.47 5.89 -10.00
C ASP A 232 -22.97 4.47 -10.26
N GLU A 233 -21.65 4.26 -10.25
CA GLU A 233 -21.04 2.93 -10.39
C GLU A 233 -21.53 1.99 -9.27
N PRO A 234 -22.13 0.82 -9.63
CA PRO A 234 -22.68 -0.12 -8.65
C PRO A 234 -21.70 -0.64 -7.62
N TYR A 235 -20.41 -0.71 -7.96
CA TYR A 235 -19.34 -1.15 -7.07
C TYR A 235 -19.34 -0.40 -5.75
N TYR A 236 -19.61 0.91 -5.76
CA TYR A 236 -19.55 1.71 -4.53
C TYR A 236 -20.60 1.28 -3.49
N ARG A 237 -21.72 0.70 -3.94
CA ARG A 237 -22.83 0.24 -3.08
C ARG A 237 -22.62 -1.17 -2.53
N LEU A 238 -21.61 -1.90 -2.98
CA LEU A 238 -21.31 -3.23 -2.46
C LEU A 238 -20.87 -3.16 -1.00
N PRO A 239 -21.30 -4.12 -0.15
CA PRO A 239 -20.81 -4.20 1.23
C PRO A 239 -19.34 -4.62 1.27
N ALA A 240 -18.64 -4.23 2.34
CA ALA A 240 -17.32 -4.76 2.66
C ALA A 240 -17.43 -6.21 3.20
N PRO A 241 -16.44 -7.08 2.96
CA PRO A 241 -15.22 -6.85 2.20
C PRO A 241 -15.47 -6.84 0.69
N LYS A 242 -14.81 -5.91 -0.03
CA LYS A 242 -14.90 -5.83 -1.49
C LYS A 242 -13.57 -5.41 -2.07
N THR A 243 -13.26 -5.89 -3.27
CA THR A 243 -12.04 -5.58 -4.00
C THR A 243 -12.35 -5.14 -5.42
N THR A 244 -11.49 -4.33 -6.02
CA THR A 244 -11.58 -3.88 -7.41
C THR A 244 -10.18 -3.56 -7.93
N GLY A 245 -10.08 -3.30 -9.23
CA GLY A 245 -8.82 -2.99 -9.87
C GLY A 245 -9.00 -2.25 -11.20
N LYS A 246 -7.97 -2.34 -12.02
CA LYS A 246 -7.97 -1.73 -13.35
C LYS A 246 -8.93 -2.43 -14.33
N GLU A 247 -9.45 -3.61 -13.99
CA GLU A 247 -10.51 -4.27 -14.77
C GLU A 247 -11.80 -3.48 -14.78
N LEU A 248 -12.10 -2.72 -13.72
CA LEU A 248 -13.24 -1.81 -13.65
C LEU A 248 -12.85 -0.37 -13.95
N PHE A 249 -11.80 0.14 -13.27
CA PHE A 249 -11.39 1.55 -13.38
C PHE A 249 -10.26 1.71 -14.41
N HIS A 250 -10.62 1.60 -15.70
CA HIS A 250 -9.73 1.65 -16.84
C HIS A 250 -10.07 2.81 -17.81
N PRO A 251 -9.24 3.12 -18.82
CA PRO A 251 -9.50 4.22 -19.75
C PRO A 251 -10.87 4.12 -20.47
N GLY A 252 -11.34 2.90 -20.76
CA GLY A 252 -12.66 2.68 -21.37
C GLY A 252 -13.81 3.13 -20.47
N HIS A 253 -13.73 2.86 -19.16
CA HIS A 253 -14.70 3.34 -18.16
C HIS A 253 -14.75 4.88 -18.16
N LEU A 254 -13.58 5.52 -18.15
CA LEU A 254 -13.47 6.98 -18.21
C LEU A 254 -14.10 7.53 -19.49
N ARG A 255 -13.76 6.98 -20.68
CA ARG A 255 -14.33 7.43 -21.96
C ARG A 255 -15.84 7.29 -22.01
N ALA A 256 -16.38 6.19 -21.49
CA ALA A 256 -17.82 6.00 -21.40
C ALA A 256 -18.51 7.04 -20.49
N ALA A 257 -17.85 7.43 -19.39
CA ALA A 257 -18.36 8.48 -18.52
C ALA A 257 -18.29 9.88 -19.18
N LEU A 258 -17.25 10.16 -19.96
CA LEU A 258 -17.05 11.44 -20.65
C LEU A 258 -17.92 11.62 -21.91
N ALA A 259 -18.36 10.53 -22.55
CA ALA A 259 -19.09 10.58 -23.82
C ALA A 259 -20.28 11.55 -23.85
N PRO A 260 -21.10 11.72 -22.78
CA PRO A 260 -22.19 12.70 -22.76
C PRO A 260 -21.74 14.13 -22.48
N HIS A 261 -20.45 14.37 -22.28
CA HIS A 261 -19.89 15.64 -21.85
C HIS A 261 -18.76 16.10 -22.81
N PRO A 262 -19.04 16.24 -24.13
CA PRO A 262 -18.02 16.65 -25.08
C PRO A 262 -17.54 18.08 -24.78
N GLY A 263 -16.25 18.34 -24.94
CA GLY A 263 -15.68 19.70 -24.82
C GLY A 263 -15.38 20.13 -23.38
N LEU A 264 -15.47 19.25 -22.39
CA LEU A 264 -14.97 19.56 -21.05
C LEU A 264 -13.46 19.88 -21.09
N ALA A 265 -13.06 20.94 -20.40
CA ALA A 265 -11.65 21.27 -20.25
C ALA A 265 -10.91 20.14 -19.51
N PRO A 266 -9.69 19.77 -19.93
CA PRO A 266 -8.89 18.74 -19.23
C PRO A 266 -8.78 18.97 -17.74
N GLN A 267 -8.62 20.21 -17.31
CA GLN A 267 -8.53 20.58 -15.90
C GLN A 267 -9.81 20.26 -15.13
N ASP A 268 -10.99 20.49 -15.74
CA ASP A 268 -12.28 20.22 -15.11
C ASP A 268 -12.53 18.71 -14.98
N VAL A 269 -12.08 17.92 -15.96
CA VAL A 269 -12.10 16.46 -15.87
C VAL A 269 -11.25 15.99 -14.69
N LEU A 270 -10.00 16.49 -14.57
CA LEU A 270 -9.09 16.10 -13.49
C LEU A 270 -9.59 16.57 -12.11
N ALA A 271 -10.12 17.79 -12.00
CA ALA A 271 -10.75 18.27 -10.77
C ALA A 271 -11.94 17.36 -10.35
N THR A 272 -12.73 16.90 -11.33
CA THR A 272 -13.88 16.01 -11.09
C THR A 272 -13.43 14.64 -10.65
N LEU A 273 -12.39 14.06 -11.27
CA LEU A 273 -11.83 12.75 -10.86
C LEU A 273 -11.16 12.81 -9.50
N THR A 274 -10.49 13.92 -9.17
CA THR A 274 -9.93 14.15 -7.83
C THR A 274 -11.02 14.17 -6.78
N ARG A 275 -12.13 14.87 -7.07
CA ARG A 275 -13.32 14.88 -6.19
C ARG A 275 -13.98 13.50 -6.08
N LEU A 276 -14.02 12.73 -7.16
CA LEU A 276 -14.52 11.35 -7.14
C LEU A 276 -13.76 10.49 -6.14
N THR A 277 -12.42 10.46 -6.22
CA THR A 277 -11.58 9.69 -5.28
C THR A 277 -11.83 10.13 -3.84
N ALA A 278 -11.83 11.43 -3.57
CA ALA A 278 -12.07 11.95 -2.23
C ALA A 278 -13.47 11.55 -1.69
N ARG A 279 -14.50 11.63 -2.54
CA ARG A 279 -15.88 11.31 -2.19
C ARG A 279 -16.08 9.83 -1.91
N THR A 280 -15.54 8.94 -2.73
CA THR A 280 -15.68 7.48 -2.53
C THR A 280 -14.98 7.02 -1.25
N VAL A 281 -13.84 7.63 -0.90
CA VAL A 281 -13.16 7.39 0.38
C VAL A 281 -14.01 7.89 1.55
N ALA A 282 -14.51 9.12 1.48
CA ALA A 282 -15.32 9.70 2.55
C ALA A 282 -16.63 8.95 2.76
N ASP A 283 -17.32 8.56 1.69
CA ASP A 283 -18.56 7.78 1.74
C ASP A 283 -18.33 6.40 2.37
N ALA A 284 -17.17 5.77 2.12
CA ALA A 284 -16.78 4.51 2.73
C ALA A 284 -16.50 4.64 4.24
N LEU A 285 -15.96 5.76 4.68
CA LEU A 285 -15.59 6.01 6.08
C LEU A 285 -16.77 6.44 6.97
N ARG A 286 -17.80 7.11 6.39
CA ARG A 286 -18.95 7.62 7.16
C ARG A 286 -19.67 6.56 8.00
N PRO A 287 -20.08 5.40 7.45
CA PRO A 287 -20.78 4.39 8.25
C PRO A 287 -19.88 3.78 9.34
N LEU A 288 -18.55 3.81 9.13
CA LEU A 288 -17.57 3.29 10.08
C LEU A 288 -17.23 4.28 11.20
N ARG A 289 -17.70 5.53 11.08
CA ARG A 289 -17.46 6.61 12.06
C ARG A 289 -15.97 6.83 12.36
N ALA A 290 -15.15 6.77 11.30
CA ALA A 290 -13.71 6.98 11.45
C ALA A 290 -13.41 8.37 12.01
N THR A 291 -12.56 8.41 13.04
CA THR A 291 -12.15 9.65 13.71
C THR A 291 -10.78 10.14 13.26
N GLU A 292 -9.99 9.25 12.65
CA GLU A 292 -8.68 9.54 12.15
C GLU A 292 -8.40 8.73 10.89
N VAL A 293 -7.76 9.35 9.90
CA VAL A 293 -7.29 8.71 8.67
C VAL A 293 -5.79 8.96 8.53
N VAL A 294 -5.02 7.87 8.46
CA VAL A 294 -3.59 7.89 8.17
C VAL A 294 -3.39 7.51 6.71
N ALA A 295 -3.16 8.50 5.87
CA ALA A 295 -2.99 8.32 4.43
C ALA A 295 -1.54 7.97 4.06
N SER A 296 -1.39 7.12 3.04
CA SER A 296 -0.11 6.69 2.45
C SER A 296 -0.26 6.45 0.95
N GLY A 297 0.83 6.07 0.29
CA GLY A 297 0.85 5.84 -1.16
C GLY A 297 1.14 7.09 -1.97
N GLY A 298 1.34 6.91 -3.28
CA GLY A 298 1.75 7.98 -4.20
C GLY A 298 0.78 9.15 -4.27
N GLY A 299 -0.52 8.91 -4.07
CA GLY A 299 -1.55 9.95 -4.09
C GLY A 299 -1.43 11.00 -2.97
N THR A 300 -0.72 10.69 -1.88
CA THR A 300 -0.45 11.68 -0.81
C THR A 300 0.43 12.85 -1.27
N ARG A 301 1.18 12.67 -2.36
CA ARG A 301 2.00 13.72 -2.98
C ARG A 301 1.19 14.68 -3.85
N ASN A 302 -0.11 14.42 -4.05
CA ASN A 302 -1.01 15.30 -4.79
C ASN A 302 -1.76 16.23 -3.82
N PRO A 303 -1.37 17.51 -3.68
CA PRO A 303 -1.99 18.46 -2.76
C PRO A 303 -3.47 18.69 -3.04
N ALA A 304 -3.88 18.66 -4.32
CA ALA A 304 -5.29 18.85 -4.71
C ALA A 304 -6.15 17.67 -4.21
N LEU A 305 -5.64 16.43 -4.30
CA LEU A 305 -6.32 15.25 -3.77
C LEU A 305 -6.41 15.30 -2.24
N MET A 306 -5.32 15.68 -1.56
CA MET A 306 -5.31 15.78 -0.11
C MET A 306 -6.22 16.90 0.41
N ALA A 307 -6.35 18.01 -0.34
CA ALA A 307 -7.31 19.06 -0.02
C ALA A 307 -8.75 18.58 -0.21
N ALA A 308 -9.06 17.93 -1.34
CA ALA A 308 -10.38 17.37 -1.60
C ALA A 308 -10.79 16.33 -0.54
N LEU A 309 -9.84 15.49 -0.07
CA LEU A 309 -10.10 14.57 1.03
C LEU A 309 -10.46 15.28 2.33
N ARG A 310 -9.75 16.36 2.70
CA ARG A 310 -10.09 17.14 3.90
C ARG A 310 -11.48 17.76 3.84
N GLU A 311 -11.90 18.19 2.65
CA GLU A 311 -13.24 18.76 2.44
C GLU A 311 -14.36 17.71 2.50
N GLU A 312 -14.14 16.49 2.00
CA GLU A 312 -15.15 15.43 1.91
C GLU A 312 -15.26 14.58 3.17
N LEU A 313 -14.18 14.47 3.95
CA LEU A 313 -14.20 13.69 5.19
C LEU A 313 -15.21 14.24 6.19
N PRO A 314 -15.85 13.36 7.00
CA PRO A 314 -16.78 13.80 8.03
C PRO A 314 -16.15 14.84 8.96
N PRO A 315 -16.92 15.85 9.41
CA PRO A 315 -16.43 16.84 10.37
C PRO A 315 -15.84 16.17 11.61
N GLY A 316 -14.66 16.62 12.05
CA GLY A 316 -13.93 16.06 13.18
C GLY A 316 -13.05 14.86 12.86
N THR A 317 -13.03 14.36 11.62
CA THR A 317 -12.08 13.32 11.20
C THR A 317 -10.71 13.95 10.93
N ALA A 318 -9.69 13.55 11.68
CA ALA A 318 -8.32 13.97 11.43
C ALA A 318 -7.75 13.28 10.19
N LEU A 319 -7.10 14.04 9.29
CA LEU A 319 -6.36 13.49 8.15
C LEU A 319 -4.87 13.74 8.35
N LEU A 320 -4.13 12.67 8.54
CA LEU A 320 -2.67 12.65 8.65
C LEU A 320 -2.07 11.89 7.46
N THR A 321 -0.78 12.07 7.19
CA THR A 321 -0.02 11.11 6.38
C THR A 321 0.80 10.21 7.32
N SER A 322 1.20 9.03 6.84
CA SER A 322 2.05 8.13 7.62
C SER A 322 3.42 8.74 7.97
N ASP A 323 3.83 9.83 7.27
CA ASP A 323 5.01 10.62 7.63
C ASP A 323 4.89 11.22 9.04
N ALA A 324 3.70 11.62 9.45
CA ALA A 324 3.43 12.13 10.80
C ALA A 324 3.65 11.06 11.89
N LEU A 325 3.66 9.78 11.50
CA LEU A 325 3.98 8.65 12.38
C LEU A 325 5.44 8.20 12.26
N GLY A 326 6.26 8.93 11.48
CA GLY A 326 7.65 8.56 11.21
C GLY A 326 7.83 7.52 10.11
N LEU A 327 6.76 7.12 9.40
CA LEU A 327 6.81 6.15 8.30
C LEU A 327 6.55 6.87 6.97
N PRO A 328 7.57 7.04 6.09
CA PRO A 328 7.42 7.74 4.83
C PRO A 328 6.25 7.20 3.99
N ALA A 329 5.30 8.06 3.64
CA ALA A 329 4.05 7.66 2.98
C ALA A 329 4.28 6.97 1.63
N ALA A 330 5.30 7.41 0.87
CA ALA A 330 5.67 6.81 -0.40
C ALA A 330 6.30 5.41 -0.25
N ALA A 331 6.90 5.10 0.91
CA ALA A 331 7.63 3.86 1.16
C ALA A 331 6.86 2.83 1.99
N LYS A 332 5.66 3.18 2.46
CA LYS A 332 4.91 2.36 3.43
C LYS A 332 4.73 0.92 2.95
N GLU A 333 4.40 0.69 1.67
CA GLU A 333 4.23 -0.67 1.17
C GLU A 333 5.54 -1.47 1.19
N ALA A 334 6.66 -0.87 0.79
CA ALA A 334 7.95 -1.55 0.85
C ALA A 334 8.35 -1.88 2.30
N TYR A 335 8.11 -0.97 3.26
CA TYR A 335 8.29 -1.27 4.69
C TYR A 335 7.34 -2.37 5.17
N ALA A 336 6.10 -2.39 4.69
CA ALA A 336 5.17 -3.46 5.05
C ALA A 336 5.68 -4.83 4.60
N PHE A 337 6.26 -4.94 3.39
CA PHE A 337 6.89 -6.19 2.96
C PHE A 337 8.16 -6.54 3.74
N ALA A 338 8.93 -5.55 4.20
CA ALA A 338 10.03 -5.81 5.14
C ALA A 338 9.51 -6.44 6.45
N VAL A 339 8.41 -5.92 7.00
CA VAL A 339 7.73 -6.49 8.18
C VAL A 339 7.22 -7.90 7.90
N LEU A 340 6.53 -8.13 6.77
CA LEU A 340 6.02 -9.46 6.40
C LEU A 340 7.17 -10.48 6.24
N GLY A 341 8.28 -10.08 5.62
CA GLY A 341 9.49 -10.90 5.52
C GLY A 341 10.08 -11.26 6.90
N PHE A 342 10.14 -10.28 7.81
CA PHE A 342 10.54 -10.50 9.19
C PHE A 342 9.63 -11.51 9.89
N LEU A 343 8.30 -11.36 9.76
CA LEU A 343 7.34 -12.30 10.34
C LEU A 343 7.52 -13.72 9.79
N THR A 344 7.76 -13.85 8.49
CA THR A 344 7.95 -15.13 7.82
C THR A 344 9.13 -15.92 8.40
N VAL A 345 10.31 -15.28 8.51
CA VAL A 345 11.51 -15.97 9.02
C VAL A 345 11.43 -16.31 10.51
N HIS A 346 10.58 -15.61 11.26
CA HIS A 346 10.28 -15.92 12.66
C HIS A 346 9.12 -16.92 12.84
N GLY A 347 8.57 -17.49 11.75
CA GLY A 347 7.43 -18.41 11.82
C GLY A 347 6.12 -17.77 12.29
N LEU A 348 5.99 -16.45 12.19
CA LEU A 348 4.83 -15.69 12.65
C LEU A 348 3.82 -15.46 11.53
N PRO A 349 2.51 -15.38 11.83
CA PRO A 349 1.49 -15.07 10.83
C PRO A 349 1.71 -13.72 10.16
N GLY A 350 1.52 -13.69 8.84
CA GLY A 350 1.67 -12.50 8.00
C GLY A 350 0.35 -12.00 7.39
N ASN A 351 -0.81 -12.58 7.75
CA ASN A 351 -2.13 -12.13 7.27
C ASN A 351 -3.05 -11.75 8.43
N ALA A 352 -4.06 -10.96 8.12
CA ALA A 352 -5.19 -10.63 8.99
C ALA A 352 -6.45 -11.31 8.40
N PRO A 353 -6.90 -12.45 8.93
CA PRO A 353 -8.02 -13.22 8.37
C PRO A 353 -9.31 -12.41 8.21
N ASP A 354 -9.62 -11.52 9.16
CA ASP A 354 -10.80 -10.65 9.09
C ASP A 354 -10.76 -9.69 7.89
N CYS A 355 -9.55 -9.37 7.40
CA CYS A 355 -9.35 -8.50 6.25
C CYS A 355 -9.24 -9.25 4.93
N THR A 356 -8.64 -10.46 4.93
CA THR A 356 -8.41 -11.23 3.71
C THR A 356 -9.46 -12.31 3.45
N GLY A 357 -10.24 -12.68 4.46
CA GLY A 357 -11.21 -13.78 4.39
C GLY A 357 -10.58 -15.17 4.51
N ALA A 358 -9.32 -15.29 4.84
CA ALA A 358 -8.66 -16.58 5.08
C ALA A 358 -9.26 -17.30 6.29
N ARG A 359 -9.26 -18.65 6.29
CA ARG A 359 -9.80 -19.47 7.40
C ARG A 359 -9.04 -19.33 8.72
N GLY A 360 -7.94 -18.59 8.75
CA GLY A 360 -7.17 -18.33 9.95
C GLY A 360 -5.78 -17.78 9.65
N PRO A 361 -5.01 -17.42 10.69
CA PRO A 361 -3.66 -16.87 10.55
C PRO A 361 -2.73 -17.86 9.82
N ARG A 362 -1.87 -17.35 8.95
CA ARG A 362 -0.87 -18.13 8.18
C ARG A 362 0.47 -17.41 8.14
N VAL A 363 1.55 -18.15 8.31
CA VAL A 363 2.88 -17.69 7.91
C VAL A 363 2.87 -17.58 6.41
N LEU A 364 3.19 -16.42 5.87
CA LEU A 364 3.16 -16.16 4.43
C LEU A 364 4.56 -16.30 3.81
N GLY A 365 4.59 -16.41 2.50
CA GLY A 365 5.83 -16.38 1.73
C GLY A 365 6.55 -17.72 1.61
N SER A 366 7.52 -17.70 0.71
CA SER A 366 8.48 -18.76 0.44
C SER A 366 9.89 -18.22 0.65
N LEU A 367 10.83 -19.09 1.02
CA LEU A 367 12.19 -18.68 1.37
C LEU A 367 13.19 -19.22 0.35
N THR A 368 13.92 -18.32 -0.31
CA THR A 368 15.06 -18.61 -1.17
C THR A 368 16.35 -18.41 -0.35
N PRO A 369 17.21 -19.44 -0.20
CA PRO A 369 18.48 -19.30 0.53
C PRO A 369 19.42 -18.29 -0.15
N GLY A 370 20.24 -17.61 0.66
CA GLY A 370 21.37 -16.82 0.17
C GLY A 370 22.64 -17.67 0.04
N SER A 371 23.81 -17.01 0.01
CA SER A 371 25.12 -17.67 -0.15
C SER A 371 25.62 -18.42 1.10
N ARG A 372 24.95 -18.27 2.25
CA ARG A 372 25.28 -18.93 3.51
C ARG A 372 24.22 -19.96 3.88
N PRO A 373 24.55 -20.97 4.71
CA PRO A 373 23.55 -21.88 5.26
C PRO A 373 22.41 -21.12 5.92
N LEU A 374 21.18 -21.51 5.60
CA LEU A 374 20.00 -20.86 6.12
C LEU A 374 19.81 -21.21 7.59
N THR A 375 19.83 -20.20 8.45
CA THR A 375 19.46 -20.32 9.86
C THR A 375 18.31 -19.38 10.15
N LEU A 376 17.19 -19.93 10.60
CA LEU A 376 16.02 -19.14 10.98
C LEU A 376 16.14 -18.72 12.45
N PRO A 377 15.68 -17.50 12.79
CA PRO A 377 15.57 -17.07 14.18
C PRO A 377 14.65 -18.00 14.99
N ALA A 378 14.85 -18.02 16.31
CA ALA A 378 13.90 -18.71 17.19
C ALA A 378 12.51 -18.07 17.07
N ALA A 379 11.46 -18.89 17.05
CA ALA A 379 10.09 -18.39 17.03
C ALA A 379 9.81 -17.65 18.36
N PRO A 380 9.30 -16.40 18.31
CA PRO A 380 8.92 -15.69 19.52
C PRO A 380 7.71 -16.33 20.20
N ALA A 381 7.55 -16.10 21.50
CA ALA A 381 6.46 -16.68 22.29
C ALA A 381 5.07 -16.21 21.82
N ARG A 382 4.99 -15.03 21.19
CA ARG A 382 3.72 -14.47 20.68
C ARG A 382 3.96 -13.60 19.43
N PRO A 383 2.97 -13.50 18.52
CA PRO A 383 3.05 -12.61 17.39
C PRO A 383 2.97 -11.13 17.84
N PRO A 384 3.50 -10.18 17.05
CA PRO A 384 3.39 -8.77 17.37
C PRO A 384 1.94 -8.29 17.31
N GLY A 385 1.59 -7.46 18.29
CA GLY A 385 0.28 -6.82 18.36
C GLY A 385 0.30 -5.37 17.92
N VAL A 386 1.41 -4.67 18.10
CA VAL A 386 1.59 -3.23 17.85
C VAL A 386 2.85 -3.01 17.04
N LEU A 387 2.81 -2.07 16.11
CA LEU A 387 3.97 -1.58 15.39
C LEU A 387 4.30 -0.15 15.84
N LEU A 388 5.48 0.04 16.41
CA LEU A 388 6.01 1.35 16.75
C LEU A 388 7.10 1.76 15.76
N ILE A 389 6.99 2.98 15.26
CA ILE A 389 8.03 3.56 14.40
C ILE A 389 9.02 4.30 15.31
N GLY A 390 10.27 3.84 15.27
CA GLY A 390 11.37 4.42 16.07
C GLY A 390 12.13 5.49 15.30
N ASP A 391 12.80 6.41 16.04
CA ASP A 391 13.70 7.39 15.44
C ASP A 391 15.13 6.83 15.41
N ARG A 392 15.86 7.07 14.31
CA ARG A 392 17.29 6.75 14.16
C ARG A 392 18.19 7.37 15.28
N ARG A 393 17.71 8.45 15.91
CA ARG A 393 18.47 9.20 16.92
C ARG A 393 18.36 8.65 18.34
N ALA A 394 17.48 7.68 18.59
CA ALA A 394 17.22 7.11 19.91
C ALA A 394 18.10 5.89 20.28
N GLY A 395 19.16 5.63 19.56
CA GLY A 395 20.14 4.56 19.84
C GLY A 395 21.03 4.77 21.06
N GLY A 396 20.57 5.51 22.08
CA GLY A 396 21.18 5.68 23.40
C GLY A 396 20.06 5.81 24.42
N GLY A 397 19.86 4.75 25.18
CA GLY A 397 18.75 4.53 26.11
C GLY A 397 18.13 5.78 26.73
N ARG A 398 16.87 5.99 26.43
CA ARG A 398 15.87 6.61 27.32
C ARG A 398 14.47 6.20 26.85
N HIS A 399 13.74 5.62 27.77
CA HIS A 399 12.30 5.40 27.67
C HIS A 399 11.59 6.71 27.34
N ILE A 400 10.87 6.78 26.22
CA ILE A 400 9.87 7.84 26.01
C ILE A 400 8.57 7.29 26.58
N SER A 401 8.25 7.78 27.78
CA SER A 401 6.95 7.62 28.44
C SER A 401 5.84 8.17 27.54
N ALA A 402 4.74 7.42 27.41
CA ALA A 402 3.51 7.92 26.83
C ALA A 402 3.07 9.16 27.62
N ALA A 403 3.14 10.33 26.98
CA ALA A 403 2.67 11.57 27.59
C ALA A 403 1.15 11.51 27.72
N ALA A 404 0.69 11.27 28.94
CA ALA A 404 -0.68 11.51 29.34
C ALA A 404 -1.00 13.00 29.19
N ALA A 405 -2.00 13.32 28.37
CA ALA A 405 -2.55 14.66 28.31
C ALA A 405 -3.21 14.98 29.67
N SER A 406 -2.51 15.75 30.50
CA SER A 406 -3.07 16.34 31.72
C SER A 406 -4.00 17.49 31.32
N ALA A 407 -5.29 17.30 31.54
CA ALA A 407 -6.27 18.37 31.49
C ALA A 407 -5.99 19.34 32.65
N ALA A 408 -5.56 20.55 32.31
CA ALA A 408 -5.50 21.66 33.28
C ALA A 408 -6.92 22.08 33.63
N SER A 409 -7.36 21.74 34.83
CA SER A 409 -8.59 22.28 35.44
C SER A 409 -8.35 23.74 35.82
N CYS A 410 -9.01 24.65 35.13
CA CYS A 410 -9.13 26.03 35.54
C CYS A 410 -10.16 26.10 36.69
N ARG A 411 -9.74 26.41 37.91
CA ARG A 411 -10.63 26.81 39.03
C ARG A 411 -10.81 28.34 38.95
N PRO A 412 -12.05 28.87 39.10
CA PRO A 412 -12.24 30.29 39.30
C PRO A 412 -11.92 30.68 40.74
N ALA A 413 -11.16 31.76 40.90
CA ALA A 413 -10.90 32.40 42.16
C ALA A 413 -12.19 33.13 42.63
N ALA A 414 -12.66 32.84 43.84
CA ALA A 414 -13.64 33.60 44.52
C ALA A 414 -12.95 34.82 45.15
N GLY A 415 -13.50 35.99 44.86
CA GLY A 415 -13.08 37.24 45.47
C GLY A 415 -13.64 37.39 46.89
N GLY A 416 -12.87 38.05 47.74
CA GLY A 416 -13.27 38.77 48.91
C GLY A 416 -13.26 40.27 48.62
#